data_d389cf38fba4dc1d8bda3303f64d1077
#
_entry.id   d389cf38fba4dc1d8bda3303f64d1077
#
_cell.length_a   1.000
_cell.length_b   1.000
_cell.length_c   1.000
_cell.angle_alpha   90.00
_cell.angle_beta   90.00
_cell.angle_gamma   90.00
#
_symmetry.space_group_name_H-M   'P 1'
#
loop_
_entity.id
_entity.type
_entity.pdbx_description
1 polymer ?
#
loop_
_entity_poly.entity_id
_entity_poly.type
_entity_poly.pdbx_seq_one_letter_code
_entity_poly.pdbx_strand_id
1 'polypeptide(L)'
;MSAEPTPAMNKKILVVDDNDVILKTISLRLQGAGYDVITARDGAEAVAAARKEAPDLVLLDISFPPDVGGVQWDGFRIMEWFRRIGSEKKMPIIVITGGEDVQDRARAISGGAVAFFHKPLDHDDLLKMIRSTIGY
;
A
#
# COMPACT_ATOMS: atom_id res chain seq x y z
N MET A 1 8.90 2.23 -34.11
CA MET A 1 8.79 2.14 -33.44
C MET A 1 8.42 2.06 -32.49
N SER A 2 8.21 2.04 -32.52
CA SER A 2 7.67 2.26 -31.45
C SER A 2 8.36 2.01 -30.29
N ALA A 3 8.74 2.87 -29.68
CA ALA A 3 9.33 2.71 -28.43
C ALA A 3 8.27 2.30 -27.46
N GLU A 4 8.01 1.06 -27.40
CA GLU A 4 7.16 0.65 -26.36
C GLU A 4 7.79 0.86 -25.07
N PRO A 5 7.06 1.33 -24.05
CA PRO A 5 7.56 1.34 -22.70
C PRO A 5 7.89 -0.09 -22.33
N THR A 6 9.08 -0.32 -21.85
CA THR A 6 9.43 -1.63 -21.36
C THR A 6 8.68 -1.90 -20.06
N PRO A 7 8.38 -3.17 -19.77
CA PRO A 7 7.73 -3.50 -18.49
C PRO A 7 8.50 -2.99 -17.28
N ALA A 8 9.81 -2.86 -17.40
CA ALA A 8 10.63 -2.35 -16.31
C ALA A 8 10.33 -0.89 -15.96
N MET A 9 9.65 -0.17 -16.83
CA MET A 9 9.28 1.22 -16.59
C MET A 9 8.03 1.37 -15.76
N ASN A 10 7.24 0.32 -15.62
CA ASN A 10 6.02 0.39 -14.84
C ASN A 10 6.33 0.39 -13.35
N LYS A 11 5.71 1.31 -12.64
CA LYS A 11 5.81 1.34 -11.18
C LYS A 11 4.89 0.29 -10.58
N LYS A 12 5.37 -0.37 -9.54
CA LYS A 12 4.63 -1.42 -8.84
C LYS A 12 4.06 -0.89 -7.55
N ILE A 13 2.80 -1.18 -7.30
CA ILE A 13 2.13 -0.79 -6.07
C ILE A 13 1.62 -2.05 -5.39
N LEU A 14 1.98 -2.21 -4.12
CA LEU A 14 1.45 -3.28 -3.28
C LEU A 14 0.24 -2.73 -2.53
N VAL A 15 -0.90 -3.39 -2.69
CA VAL A 15 -2.14 -3.02 -1.99
C VAL A 15 -2.44 -4.08 -0.95
N VAL A 16 -2.52 -3.67 0.31
CA VAL A 16 -2.74 -4.57 1.44
C VAL A 16 -4.09 -4.24 2.09
N ASP A 17 -5.04 -5.15 1.98
CA ASP A 17 -6.38 -5.00 2.55
C ASP A 17 -7.01 -6.39 2.64
N ASP A 18 -7.74 -6.69 3.71
CA ASP A 18 -8.38 -7.98 3.88
C ASP A 18 -9.73 -8.07 3.13
N ASN A 19 -10.21 -6.98 2.59
CA ASN A 19 -11.47 -6.94 1.85
C ASN A 19 -11.24 -7.12 0.36
N ASP A 20 -11.72 -8.23 -0.19
CA ASP A 20 -11.53 -8.56 -1.61
C ASP A 20 -12.12 -7.54 -2.57
N VAL A 21 -13.25 -6.98 -2.22
CA VAL A 21 -13.91 -5.99 -3.07
C VAL A 21 -13.05 -4.73 -3.16
N ILE A 22 -12.50 -4.30 -2.04
CA ILE A 22 -11.63 -3.13 -2.01
C ILE A 22 -10.34 -3.40 -2.78
N LEU A 23 -9.72 -4.56 -2.58
CA LEU A 23 -8.53 -4.94 -3.32
C LEU A 23 -8.77 -4.88 -4.83
N LYS A 24 -9.88 -5.46 -5.27
CA LYS A 24 -10.20 -5.49 -6.69
C LYS A 24 -10.48 -4.10 -7.24
N THR A 25 -11.25 -3.30 -6.52
CA THR A 25 -11.61 -1.95 -6.96
C THR A 25 -10.39 -1.06 -7.09
N ILE A 26 -9.54 -1.06 -6.08
CA ILE A 26 -8.31 -0.26 -6.10
C ILE A 26 -7.38 -0.77 -7.20
N SER A 27 -7.23 -2.09 -7.31
CA SER A 27 -6.35 -2.67 -8.33
C SER A 27 -6.76 -2.26 -9.74
N LEU A 28 -8.05 -2.31 -10.04
CA LEU A 28 -8.54 -1.91 -11.37
C LEU A 28 -8.25 -0.44 -11.65
N ARG A 29 -8.44 0.42 -10.65
CA ARG A 29 -8.15 1.84 -10.81
C ARG A 29 -6.68 2.11 -11.05
N LEU A 30 -5.80 1.45 -10.29
CA LEU A 30 -4.37 1.64 -10.44
C LEU A 30 -3.87 1.08 -11.76
N GLN A 31 -4.35 -0.09 -12.15
CA GLN A 31 -4.00 -0.68 -13.45
C GLN A 31 -4.45 0.21 -14.59
N GLY A 32 -5.65 0.77 -14.49
CA GLY A 32 -6.14 1.72 -15.48
C GLY A 32 -5.31 2.98 -15.59
N ALA A 33 -4.59 3.34 -14.53
CA ALA A 33 -3.68 4.49 -14.53
C ALA A 33 -2.27 4.11 -14.97
N GLY A 34 -2.01 2.85 -15.29
CA GLY A 34 -0.73 2.39 -15.81
C GLY A 34 0.21 1.76 -14.81
N TYR A 35 -0.21 1.56 -13.58
CA TYR A 35 0.61 0.91 -12.57
C TYR A 35 0.45 -0.60 -12.58
N ASP A 36 1.51 -1.31 -12.22
CA ASP A 36 1.41 -2.74 -11.92
C ASP A 36 0.98 -2.88 -10.46
N VAL A 37 0.09 -3.82 -10.19
CA VAL A 37 -0.49 -3.99 -8.86
C VAL A 37 -0.22 -5.39 -8.34
N ILE A 38 0.21 -5.45 -7.09
CA ILE A 38 0.36 -6.68 -6.33
C ILE A 38 -0.57 -6.55 -5.13
N THR A 39 -1.30 -7.60 -4.80
CA THR A 39 -2.24 -7.56 -3.69
C THR A 39 -1.82 -8.50 -2.57
N ALA A 40 -2.18 -8.14 -1.34
CA ALA A 40 -1.99 -8.99 -0.18
C ALA A 40 -3.18 -8.79 0.76
N ARG A 41 -3.61 -9.85 1.41
CA ARG A 41 -4.79 -9.83 2.27
C ARG A 41 -4.46 -9.78 3.75
N ASP A 42 -3.24 -10.07 4.10
CA ASP A 42 -2.81 -10.07 5.50
C ASP A 42 -1.33 -9.71 5.58
N GLY A 43 -0.83 -9.64 6.81
CA GLY A 43 0.55 -9.24 7.05
C GLY A 43 1.58 -10.19 6.47
N ALA A 44 1.32 -11.50 6.55
CA ALA A 44 2.25 -12.50 6.04
C ALA A 44 2.37 -12.41 4.51
N GLU A 45 1.23 -12.28 3.82
CA GLU A 45 1.23 -12.09 2.38
C GLU A 45 1.91 -10.79 1.98
N ALA A 46 1.66 -9.71 2.75
CA ALA A 46 2.26 -8.42 2.48
C ALA A 46 3.78 -8.46 2.58
N VAL A 47 4.30 -9.10 3.60
CA VAL A 47 5.73 -9.24 3.81
C VAL A 47 6.37 -10.07 2.70
N ALA A 48 5.74 -11.19 2.36
CA ALA A 48 6.23 -12.05 1.29
C ALA A 48 6.24 -11.33 -0.06
N ALA A 49 5.16 -10.61 -0.36
CA ALA A 49 5.06 -9.85 -1.60
C ALA A 49 6.10 -8.73 -1.68
N ALA A 50 6.32 -8.03 -0.58
CA ALA A 50 7.29 -6.95 -0.55
C ALA A 50 8.71 -7.47 -0.80
N ARG A 51 9.05 -8.62 -0.23
CA ARG A 51 10.36 -9.24 -0.46
C ARG A 51 10.55 -9.69 -1.89
N LYS A 52 9.51 -10.30 -2.45
CA LYS A 52 9.60 -10.88 -3.79
C LYS A 52 9.57 -9.84 -4.88
N GLU A 53 8.69 -8.85 -4.76
CA GLU A 53 8.37 -7.93 -5.85
C GLU A 53 9.03 -6.56 -5.72
N ALA A 54 9.53 -6.20 -4.57
CA ALA A 54 10.15 -4.89 -4.32
C ALA A 54 9.29 -3.73 -4.85
N PRO A 55 8.07 -3.54 -4.32
CA PRO A 55 7.17 -2.51 -4.85
C PRO A 55 7.73 -1.11 -4.68
N ASP A 56 7.25 -0.19 -5.50
CA ASP A 56 7.64 1.22 -5.44
C ASP A 56 6.84 1.99 -4.40
N LEU A 57 5.66 1.49 -4.02
CA LEU A 57 4.79 2.12 -3.05
C LEU A 57 3.88 1.06 -2.44
N VAL A 58 3.49 1.27 -1.18
CA VAL A 58 2.57 0.38 -0.48
C VAL A 58 1.33 1.17 -0.06
N LEU A 59 0.15 0.67 -0.43
CA LEU A 59 -1.12 1.13 0.12
C LEU A 59 -1.51 0.14 1.21
N LEU A 60 -1.55 0.60 2.44
CA LEU A 60 -1.72 -0.26 3.59
C LEU A 60 -2.98 0.08 4.37
N ASP A 61 -3.93 -0.84 4.40
CA ASP A 61 -5.06 -0.76 5.31
C ASP A 61 -4.59 -1.16 6.71
N ILE A 62 -4.81 -0.30 7.70
CA ILE A 62 -4.44 -0.60 9.07
C ILE A 62 -5.57 -1.20 9.88
N SER A 63 -6.73 -1.42 9.26
CA SER A 63 -7.92 -1.96 9.93
C SER A 63 -7.96 -3.48 9.91
N PHE A 64 -6.82 -4.15 10.02
CA PHE A 64 -6.79 -5.61 10.03
C PHE A 64 -7.39 -6.18 11.29
N PRO A 65 -8.09 -7.32 11.19
CA PRO A 65 -8.50 -8.04 12.38
C PRO A 65 -7.26 -8.44 13.19
N PRO A 66 -7.28 -8.29 14.52
CA PRO A 66 -6.08 -8.49 15.34
C PRO A 66 -5.59 -9.93 15.43
N ASP A 67 -6.40 -10.90 15.03
CA ASP A 67 -6.04 -12.31 15.22
C ASP A 67 -6.18 -13.14 13.97
N VAL A 68 -5.17 -13.13 13.14
CA VAL A 68 -5.12 -14.08 12.03
C VAL A 68 -3.99 -15.05 12.30
N GLY A 69 -4.34 -16.29 12.58
CA GLY A 69 -3.36 -17.36 12.73
C GLY A 69 -2.43 -17.27 13.93
N GLY A 70 -2.88 -16.64 15.01
CA GLY A 70 -2.09 -16.56 16.24
C GLY A 70 -0.96 -15.55 16.22
N VAL A 71 -0.78 -14.82 15.13
CA VAL A 71 0.20 -13.76 15.04
C VAL A 71 -0.55 -12.44 14.96
N GLN A 72 -0.26 -11.54 15.89
CA GLN A 72 -0.89 -10.23 15.87
C GLN A 72 -0.18 -9.33 14.86
N TRP A 73 -0.70 -9.35 13.65
CA TRP A 73 -0.28 -8.41 12.63
C TRP A 73 -1.31 -7.28 12.59
N ASP A 74 -1.02 -6.15 13.23
CA ASP A 74 -1.78 -4.95 12.96
C ASP A 74 -1.05 -4.14 11.88
N GLY A 75 -1.74 -3.17 11.29
CA GLY A 75 -1.16 -2.39 10.21
C GLY A 75 0.08 -1.62 10.62
N PHE A 76 0.18 -1.21 11.88
CA PHE A 76 1.35 -0.47 12.35
C PHE A 76 2.59 -1.36 12.46
N ARG A 77 2.42 -2.62 12.85
CA ARG A 77 3.53 -3.59 12.84
C ARG A 77 4.02 -3.86 11.43
N ILE A 78 3.09 -3.95 10.49
CA ILE A 78 3.44 -4.12 9.09
C ILE A 78 4.24 -2.93 8.59
N MET A 79 3.83 -1.69 8.94
CA MET A 79 4.60 -0.49 8.61
C MET A 79 6.01 -0.54 9.15
N GLU A 80 6.15 -0.90 10.41
CA GLU A 80 7.45 -0.99 11.05
C GLU A 80 8.34 -2.01 10.34
N TRP A 81 7.76 -3.13 9.97
CA TRP A 81 8.48 -4.16 9.25
C TRP A 81 8.98 -3.64 7.89
N PHE A 82 8.12 -2.95 7.13
CA PHE A 82 8.53 -2.36 5.84
C PHE A 82 9.66 -1.37 6.00
N ARG A 83 9.68 -0.62 7.07
CA ARG A 83 10.77 0.33 7.32
C ARG A 83 12.09 -0.36 7.53
N ARG A 84 12.08 -1.55 8.11
CA ARG A 84 13.30 -2.31 8.41
C ARG A 84 13.87 -3.01 7.20
N ILE A 85 13.02 -3.53 6.33
CA ILE A 85 13.48 -4.31 5.19
C ILE A 85 13.85 -3.46 3.99
N GLY A 86 13.40 -2.23 3.94
CA GLY A 86 13.63 -1.37 2.81
C GLY A 86 15.00 -0.73 2.81
N SER A 87 16.05 -1.50 3.05
CA SER A 87 17.38 -0.92 3.24
C SER A 87 17.92 -0.19 2.02
N GLU A 88 17.64 -0.65 0.83
CA GLU A 88 18.19 -0.04 -0.38
C GLU A 88 17.16 0.76 -1.16
N LYS A 89 15.90 0.40 -1.04
CA LYS A 89 14.82 1.07 -1.74
C LYS A 89 13.79 1.54 -0.74
N LYS A 90 13.57 2.82 -0.69
CA LYS A 90 12.48 3.35 0.12
C LYS A 90 11.17 2.95 -0.50
N MET A 91 10.31 2.34 0.31
CA MET A 91 8.94 2.04 -0.09
C MET A 91 8.03 3.00 0.65
N PRO A 92 7.63 4.13 0.02
CA PRO A 92 6.69 5.02 0.67
C PRO A 92 5.38 4.30 0.97
N ILE A 93 4.81 4.57 2.12
CA ILE A 93 3.59 3.92 2.59
C ILE A 93 2.48 4.94 2.69
N ILE A 94 1.36 4.66 2.02
CA ILE A 94 0.13 5.42 2.17
C ILE A 94 -0.80 4.56 3.02
N VAL A 95 -1.23 5.10 4.15
CA VAL A 95 -2.09 4.39 5.08
C VAL A 95 -3.55 4.67 4.78
N ILE A 96 -4.37 3.64 4.79
CA ILE A 96 -5.81 3.71 4.56
C ILE A 96 -6.51 3.10 5.77
N THR A 97 -7.60 3.68 6.22
CA THR A 97 -8.35 3.14 7.33
C THR A 97 -9.84 3.40 7.18
N GLY A 98 -10.67 2.46 7.68
CA GLY A 98 -12.09 2.69 7.84
C GLY A 98 -12.43 3.27 9.21
N GLY A 99 -11.46 3.35 10.10
CA GLY A 99 -11.68 3.88 11.45
C GLY A 99 -11.64 5.40 11.49
N GLU A 100 -12.20 5.96 12.56
CA GLU A 100 -12.25 7.40 12.74
C GLU A 100 -11.33 7.87 13.86
N ASP A 101 -10.40 7.05 14.28
CA ASP A 101 -9.52 7.39 15.39
C ASP A 101 -8.45 8.39 14.95
N VAL A 102 -8.51 9.56 15.57
CA VAL A 102 -7.53 10.62 15.29
C VAL A 102 -6.11 10.18 15.68
N GLN A 103 -6.01 9.31 16.68
CA GLN A 103 -4.70 8.79 17.10
C GLN A 103 -4.07 7.89 16.04
N ASP A 104 -4.89 7.18 15.26
CA ASP A 104 -4.38 6.35 14.17
C ASP A 104 -3.69 7.19 13.11
N ARG A 105 -4.22 8.36 12.80
CA ARG A 105 -3.59 9.26 11.86
C ARG A 105 -2.23 9.74 12.36
N ALA A 106 -2.18 10.20 13.61
CA ALA A 106 -0.95 10.67 14.21
C ALA A 106 0.09 9.55 14.26
N ARG A 107 -0.34 8.36 14.63
CA ARG A 107 0.53 7.19 14.70
C ARG A 107 1.06 6.77 13.33
N ALA A 108 0.22 6.83 12.30
CA ALA A 108 0.63 6.51 10.95
C ALA A 108 1.69 7.48 10.44
N ILE A 109 1.46 8.77 10.62
CA ILE A 109 2.41 9.79 10.19
C ILE A 109 3.72 9.69 10.97
N SER A 110 3.64 9.50 12.29
CA SER A 110 4.84 9.28 13.12
C SER A 110 5.60 8.03 12.71
N GLY A 111 4.90 7.01 12.24
CA GLY A 111 5.51 5.78 11.75
C GLY A 111 6.14 5.90 10.38
N GLY A 112 6.01 7.04 9.72
CA GLY A 112 6.65 7.28 8.44
C GLY A 112 5.74 7.22 7.22
N ALA A 113 4.41 7.13 7.41
CA ALA A 113 3.48 7.17 6.29
C ALA A 113 3.57 8.53 5.59
N VAL A 114 3.56 8.53 4.27
CA VAL A 114 3.61 9.78 3.50
C VAL A 114 2.24 10.41 3.35
N ALA A 115 1.17 9.64 3.56
CA ALA A 115 -0.19 10.13 3.49
C ALA A 115 -1.12 9.19 4.24
N PHE A 116 -2.31 9.68 4.55
CA PHE A 116 -3.32 8.96 5.32
C PHE A 116 -4.69 9.25 4.70
N PHE A 117 -5.42 8.20 4.36
CA PHE A 117 -6.74 8.33 3.76
C PHE A 117 -7.79 7.56 4.55
N HIS A 118 -9.00 8.11 4.61
CA HIS A 118 -10.15 7.41 5.19
C HIS A 118 -10.97 6.74 4.09
N LYS A 119 -11.59 5.62 4.41
CA LYS A 119 -12.63 5.02 3.58
C LYS A 119 -13.94 5.73 3.82
N PRO A 120 -14.78 5.91 2.81
CA PRO A 120 -14.57 5.52 1.42
C PRO A 120 -13.54 6.41 0.72
N LEU A 121 -12.72 5.80 -0.12
CA LEU A 121 -11.65 6.51 -0.78
C LEU A 121 -12.16 7.36 -1.94
N ASP A 122 -11.61 8.58 -2.04
CA ASP A 122 -11.68 9.33 -3.27
C ASP A 122 -10.52 8.85 -4.15
N HIS A 123 -10.84 8.10 -5.19
CA HIS A 123 -9.82 7.48 -6.02
C HIS A 123 -8.99 8.50 -6.79
N ASP A 124 -9.57 9.64 -7.15
CA ASP A 124 -8.81 10.68 -7.84
C ASP A 124 -7.77 11.31 -6.92
N ASP A 125 -8.15 11.56 -5.67
CA ASP A 125 -7.20 12.09 -4.67
C ASP A 125 -6.10 11.08 -4.38
N LEU A 126 -6.45 9.80 -4.30
CA LEU A 126 -5.46 8.74 -4.10
C LEU A 126 -4.47 8.69 -5.25
N LEU A 127 -4.95 8.73 -6.49
CA LEU A 127 -4.08 8.72 -7.66
C LEU A 127 -3.17 9.94 -7.72
N LYS A 128 -3.68 11.11 -7.34
CA LYS A 128 -2.86 12.32 -7.28
C LYS A 128 -1.73 12.16 -6.27
N MET A 129 -2.02 11.61 -5.11
CA MET A 129 -1.00 11.38 -4.09
C MET A 129 0.04 10.38 -4.56
N ILE A 130 -0.38 9.30 -5.21
CA ILE A 130 0.54 8.31 -5.74
C ILE A 130 1.46 8.95 -6.78
N ARG A 131 0.91 9.69 -7.71
CA ARG A 131 1.71 10.36 -8.75
C ARG A 131 2.70 11.35 -8.15
N SER A 132 2.29 12.09 -7.13
CA SER A 132 3.20 13.05 -6.49
C SER A 132 4.30 12.35 -5.70
N THR A 133 4.07 11.12 -5.27
CA THR A 133 5.03 10.37 -4.44
C THR A 133 6.04 9.59 -5.29
N ILE A 134 5.58 8.86 -6.28
CA ILE A 134 6.46 8.01 -7.10
C ILE A 134 6.47 8.36 -8.58
N GLY A 135 5.62 9.27 -8.98
CA GLY A 135 5.52 9.67 -10.37
C GLY A 135 4.79 8.66 -11.23
N TYR A 136 4.75 9.02 -12.49
CA TYR A 136 4.23 8.09 -13.46
C TYR A 136 4.69 8.35 -14.85
#